data_950d432dea44d287268794e61f2eacb8
#
_entry.id   950d432dea44d287268794e61f2eacb8
#
_cell.length_a   1.000
_cell.length_b   1.000
_cell.length_c   1.000
_cell.angle_alpha   90.00
_cell.angle_beta   90.00
_cell.angle_gamma   90.00
#
_symmetry.space_group_name_H-M   'P 1'
#
loop_
_entity.id
_entity.type
_entity.pdbx_description
1 polymer ?
#
loop_
_entity_poly.entity_id
_entity_poly.type
_entity_poly.pdbx_seq_one_letter_code
_entity_poly.pdbx_strand_id
1 'polypeptide(L)'
;MSQIISFSADKEFAAEFDNLIQKSGYKNRSRFIRDAALFFAEIQQRGDLLNMEGDLEVEGHLVVYYQHGAEQKLMVSRTDSIEVAAYHHSSRLGHSCHSSVDVIHVKGEAKHVRAVFEQLQNTSNVDKVNFISAPMRDADCC
;
A
#
# COMPACT_ATOMS: atom_id res chain seq x y z
N MET A 1 -3.67 -23.42 -20.75
CA MET A 1 -4.45 -24.56 -20.23
C MET A 1 -5.04 -24.21 -18.88
N SER A 2 -6.29 -24.58 -18.64
CA SER A 2 -6.92 -24.40 -17.33
C SER A 2 -6.87 -25.70 -16.54
N GLN A 3 -6.59 -25.60 -15.26
CA GLN A 3 -6.63 -26.72 -14.32
C GLN A 3 -7.76 -26.46 -13.32
N ILE A 4 -8.53 -27.48 -13.01
CA ILE A 4 -9.57 -27.40 -11.98
C ILE A 4 -8.94 -27.66 -10.62
N ILE A 5 -9.14 -26.72 -9.70
CA ILE A 5 -8.72 -26.84 -8.31
C ILE A 5 -9.98 -26.87 -7.46
N SER A 6 -10.07 -27.82 -6.54
CA SER A 6 -11.19 -27.94 -5.61
C SER A 6 -10.68 -28.05 -4.18
N PHE A 7 -11.48 -27.58 -3.23
CA PHE A 7 -11.21 -27.68 -1.80
C PHE A 7 -12.50 -27.96 -1.03
N SER A 8 -12.37 -28.55 0.15
CA SER A 8 -13.48 -28.82 1.05
C SER A 8 -13.65 -27.67 2.05
N ALA A 9 -14.89 -27.34 2.34
CA ALA A 9 -15.23 -26.33 3.33
C ALA A 9 -16.41 -26.84 4.19
N ASP A 10 -16.43 -26.45 5.46
CA ASP A 10 -17.62 -26.68 6.28
C ASP A 10 -18.78 -25.76 5.86
N LYS A 11 -19.97 -26.05 6.37
CA LYS A 11 -21.19 -25.34 5.95
C LYS A 11 -21.17 -23.86 6.36
N GLU A 12 -20.61 -23.54 7.52
CA GLU A 12 -20.53 -22.17 8.01
C GLU A 12 -19.59 -21.34 7.13
N PHE A 13 -18.42 -21.85 6.85
CA PHE A 13 -17.45 -21.19 5.95
C PHE A 13 -18.02 -21.04 4.55
N ALA A 14 -18.70 -22.05 4.01
CA ALA A 14 -19.28 -21.96 2.67
C ALA A 14 -20.35 -20.85 2.58
N ALA A 15 -21.17 -20.68 3.61
CA ALA A 15 -22.14 -19.60 3.67
C ALA A 15 -21.49 -18.21 3.77
N GLU A 16 -20.48 -18.06 4.61
CA GLU A 16 -19.71 -16.81 4.71
C GLU A 16 -18.99 -16.48 3.41
N PHE A 17 -18.42 -17.47 2.77
CA PHE A 17 -17.69 -17.33 1.52
C PHE A 17 -18.60 -16.82 0.39
N ASP A 18 -19.78 -17.40 0.23
CA ASP A 18 -20.76 -16.92 -0.75
C ASP A 18 -21.21 -15.49 -0.46
N ASN A 19 -21.40 -15.15 0.82
CA ASN A 19 -21.76 -13.81 1.25
C ASN A 19 -20.64 -12.78 0.96
N LEU A 20 -19.39 -13.15 1.21
CA LEU A 20 -18.23 -12.32 0.88
C LEU A 20 -18.15 -12.03 -0.61
N ILE A 21 -18.33 -13.06 -1.46
CA ILE A 21 -18.32 -12.89 -2.91
C ILE A 21 -19.43 -11.92 -3.36
N GLN A 22 -20.63 -12.07 -2.85
CA GLN A 22 -21.74 -11.18 -3.18
C GLN A 22 -21.48 -9.73 -2.75
N LYS A 23 -20.97 -9.52 -1.54
CA LYS A 23 -20.66 -8.19 -1.02
C LYS A 23 -19.51 -7.51 -1.76
N SER A 24 -18.57 -8.28 -2.27
CA SER A 24 -17.38 -7.76 -2.99
C SER A 24 -17.68 -7.27 -4.40
N GLY A 25 -18.87 -7.58 -4.94
CA GLY A 25 -19.24 -7.22 -6.30
C GLY A 25 -18.63 -8.09 -7.39
N TYR A 26 -17.89 -9.12 -7.04
CA TYR A 26 -17.36 -10.09 -8.00
C TYR A 26 -18.49 -10.94 -8.57
N LYS A 27 -18.54 -11.04 -9.89
CA LYS A 27 -19.51 -11.88 -10.61
C LYS A 27 -18.99 -13.30 -10.87
N ASN A 28 -17.67 -13.47 -10.79
CA ASN A 28 -17.00 -14.73 -11.06
C ASN A 28 -16.29 -15.23 -9.81
N ARG A 29 -16.74 -16.36 -9.29
CA ARG A 29 -16.21 -16.99 -8.08
C ARG A 29 -14.73 -17.35 -8.23
N SER A 30 -14.33 -17.90 -9.37
CA SER A 30 -12.95 -18.29 -9.64
C SER A 30 -12.01 -17.07 -9.67
N ARG A 31 -12.47 -15.96 -10.23
CA ARG A 31 -11.72 -14.72 -10.23
C ARG A 31 -11.58 -14.13 -8.82
N PHE A 32 -12.63 -14.18 -8.01
CA PHE A 32 -12.57 -13.75 -6.61
C PHE A 32 -11.50 -14.55 -5.85
N ILE A 33 -11.52 -15.88 -5.96
CA ILE A 33 -10.55 -16.76 -5.30
C ILE A 33 -9.13 -16.45 -5.76
N ARG A 34 -8.93 -16.32 -7.06
CA ARG A 34 -7.63 -15.99 -7.65
C ARG A 34 -7.08 -14.67 -7.10
N ASP A 35 -7.88 -13.63 -7.16
CA ASP A 35 -7.46 -12.29 -6.72
C ASP A 35 -7.22 -12.26 -5.20
N ALA A 36 -8.05 -12.95 -4.42
CA ALA A 36 -7.87 -13.08 -2.98
C ALA A 36 -6.58 -13.86 -2.63
N ALA A 37 -6.29 -14.95 -3.34
CA ALA A 37 -5.07 -15.72 -3.13
C ALA A 37 -3.82 -14.94 -3.49
N LEU A 38 -3.83 -14.19 -4.60
CA LEU A 38 -2.72 -13.33 -5.01
C LEU A 38 -2.50 -12.19 -4.03
N PHE A 39 -3.56 -11.57 -3.56
CA PHE A 39 -3.51 -10.53 -2.54
C PHE A 39 -2.90 -11.04 -1.23
N PHE A 40 -3.36 -12.20 -0.75
CA PHE A 40 -2.82 -12.83 0.44
C PHE A 40 -1.34 -13.20 0.27
N ALA A 41 -0.97 -13.78 -0.88
CA ALA A 41 0.42 -14.12 -1.18
C ALA A 41 1.30 -12.87 -1.21
N GLU A 42 0.82 -11.77 -1.76
CA GLU A 42 1.53 -10.49 -1.78
C GLU A 42 1.79 -9.98 -0.36
N ILE A 43 0.79 -10.02 0.51
CA ILE A 43 0.94 -9.64 1.92
C ILE A 43 1.95 -10.53 2.64
N GLN A 44 1.90 -11.85 2.42
CA GLN A 44 2.81 -12.80 3.04
C GLN A 44 4.25 -12.67 2.55
N GLN A 45 4.45 -12.42 1.26
CA GLN A 45 5.78 -12.31 0.67
C GLN A 45 6.47 -10.99 1.00
N ARG A 46 5.71 -9.92 1.06
CA ARG A 46 6.25 -8.57 1.29
C ARG A 46 6.21 -8.14 2.73
N GLY A 47 5.27 -8.68 3.47
CA GLY A 47 4.96 -8.17 4.79
C GLY A 47 4.46 -6.73 4.74
N ASP A 48 4.12 -6.21 5.89
CA ASP A 48 3.96 -4.78 6.09
C ASP A 48 5.36 -4.13 6.02
N LEU A 49 5.46 -2.91 5.55
CA LEU A 49 6.71 -2.14 5.50
C LEU A 49 7.51 -2.25 6.81
N LEU A 50 6.81 -2.27 7.94
CA LEU A 50 7.43 -2.38 9.27
C LEU A 50 8.10 -3.73 9.53
N ASN A 51 7.69 -4.77 8.82
CA ASN A 51 8.17 -6.14 9.00
C ASN A 51 9.06 -6.64 7.85
N MET A 52 9.26 -5.83 6.80
CA MET A 52 10.14 -6.17 5.70
C MET A 52 11.60 -6.23 6.14
N GLU A 53 12.37 -7.11 5.52
CA GLU A 53 13.82 -7.09 5.65
C GLU A 53 14.39 -5.76 5.17
N GLY A 54 15.32 -5.19 5.98
CA GLY A 54 15.82 -3.84 5.75
C GLY A 54 16.51 -3.63 4.41
N ASP A 55 17.15 -4.67 3.87
CA ASP A 55 17.93 -4.61 2.62
C ASP A 55 17.08 -4.87 1.37
N LEU A 56 15.80 -5.23 1.56
CA LEU A 56 14.89 -5.43 0.45
C LEU A 56 14.58 -4.10 -0.24
N GLU A 57 14.82 -4.05 -1.56
CA GLU A 57 14.43 -2.88 -2.34
C GLU A 57 12.92 -2.85 -2.53
N VAL A 58 12.33 -1.72 -2.23
CA VAL A 58 10.88 -1.51 -2.29
C VAL A 58 10.58 -0.23 -3.07
N GLU A 59 9.53 -0.29 -3.84
CA GLU A 59 8.95 0.85 -4.55
C GLU A 59 7.48 0.97 -4.19
N GLY A 60 7.01 2.19 -4.04
CA GLY A 60 5.61 2.42 -3.70
C GLY A 60 5.28 3.88 -3.50
N HIS A 61 4.14 4.13 -2.91
CA HIS A 61 3.64 5.47 -2.68
C HIS A 61 3.41 5.70 -1.19
N LEU A 62 4.01 6.77 -0.67
CA LEU A 62 3.65 7.34 0.62
C LEU A 62 2.46 8.27 0.42
N VAL A 63 1.40 8.06 1.15
CA VAL A 63 0.23 8.93 1.16
C VAL A 63 0.17 9.60 2.52
N VAL A 64 0.31 10.92 2.56
CA VAL A 64 0.44 11.71 3.78
C VAL A 64 -0.68 12.72 3.87
N TYR A 65 -1.54 12.60 4.89
CA TYR A 65 -2.55 13.58 5.24
C TYR A 65 -2.03 14.46 6.37
N TYR A 66 -2.07 15.77 6.18
CA TYR A 66 -1.50 16.69 7.16
C TYR A 66 -2.23 18.04 7.18
N GLN A 67 -1.99 18.77 8.26
CA GLN A 67 -2.49 20.13 8.45
C GLN A 67 -1.29 21.09 8.49
N HIS A 68 -1.37 22.18 7.76
CA HIS A 68 -0.37 23.28 7.77
C HIS A 68 1.10 22.82 7.69
N GLY A 69 1.61 22.46 6.52
CA GLY A 69 3.01 22.09 6.56
C GLY A 69 3.76 22.02 5.24
N ALA A 70 4.73 22.88 5.11
CA ALA A 70 5.79 22.75 4.13
C ALA A 70 6.90 21.77 4.60
N GLU A 71 6.89 21.37 5.85
CA GLU A 71 7.97 20.60 6.49
C GLU A 71 8.11 19.18 5.94
N GLN A 72 6.99 18.52 5.60
CA GLN A 72 7.00 17.17 5.06
C GLN A 72 7.71 17.08 3.71
N LYS A 73 7.49 18.05 2.85
CA LYS A 73 8.19 18.12 1.55
C LYS A 73 9.69 18.28 1.75
N LEU A 74 10.08 19.11 2.68
CA LEU A 74 11.48 19.35 3.01
C LEU A 74 12.13 18.10 3.61
N MET A 75 11.40 17.35 4.44
CA MET A 75 11.87 16.13 5.08
C MET A 75 12.16 15.03 4.03
N VAL A 76 11.22 14.76 3.15
CA VAL A 76 11.36 13.74 2.11
C VAL A 76 12.44 14.13 1.09
N SER A 77 12.50 15.39 0.70
CA SER A 77 13.50 15.87 -0.27
C SER A 77 14.93 15.92 0.28
N ARG A 78 15.10 15.93 1.59
CA ARG A 78 16.43 15.89 2.24
C ARG A 78 16.97 14.48 2.48
N THR A 79 16.19 13.48 2.16
CA THR A 79 16.59 12.08 2.39
C THR A 79 17.32 11.57 1.15
N ASP A 80 18.63 11.57 1.18
CA ASP A 80 19.48 11.07 0.08
C ASP A 80 19.44 9.54 -0.04
N SER A 81 18.84 8.85 0.91
CA SER A 81 18.82 7.39 0.99
C SER A 81 17.69 6.74 0.20
N ILE A 82 16.71 7.51 -0.27
CA ILE A 82 15.61 7.04 -1.10
C ILE A 82 15.50 7.89 -2.37
N GLU A 83 15.07 7.27 -3.45
CA GLU A 83 14.73 7.96 -4.68
C GLU A 83 13.29 8.44 -4.63
N VAL A 84 13.06 9.72 -4.93
CA VAL A 84 11.72 10.30 -5.08
C VAL A 84 11.46 10.51 -6.57
N ALA A 85 10.63 9.66 -7.15
CA ALA A 85 10.32 9.69 -8.57
C ALA A 85 9.24 10.72 -8.92
N ALA A 86 8.29 10.95 -8.02
CA ALA A 86 7.21 11.91 -8.22
C ALA A 86 6.68 12.42 -6.88
N TYR A 87 6.15 13.62 -6.90
CA TYR A 87 5.57 14.28 -5.73
C TYR A 87 4.31 15.04 -6.14
N HIS A 88 3.16 14.64 -5.61
CA HIS A 88 1.89 15.29 -5.87
C HIS A 88 1.29 15.85 -4.59
N HIS A 89 0.97 17.13 -4.63
CA HIS A 89 0.30 17.82 -3.55
C HIS A 89 -1.11 18.22 -3.97
N SER A 90 -2.08 18.00 -3.09
CA SER A 90 -3.43 18.52 -3.26
C SER A 90 -4.06 18.92 -1.93
N SER A 91 -4.95 19.89 -1.99
CA SER A 91 -5.77 20.29 -0.84
C SER A 91 -7.01 19.40 -0.79
N ARG A 92 -7.46 19.08 0.43
CA ARG A 92 -8.68 18.32 0.61
C ARG A 92 -9.92 19.16 0.24
N LEU A 93 -10.84 18.55 -0.45
CA LEU A 93 -12.08 19.18 -0.86
C LEU A 93 -13.10 19.19 0.30
N GLY A 94 -13.82 20.29 0.45
CA GLY A 94 -15.04 20.34 1.26
C GLY A 94 -14.88 20.68 2.74
N HIS A 95 -13.72 21.11 3.20
CA HIS A 95 -13.54 21.53 4.59
C HIS A 95 -12.84 22.88 4.71
N SER A 96 -13.28 23.66 5.68
CA SER A 96 -12.67 24.95 6.04
C SER A 96 -11.30 24.82 6.71
N CYS A 97 -10.86 23.60 6.97
CA CYS A 97 -9.56 23.33 7.57
C CYS A 97 -8.49 23.21 6.47
N HIS A 98 -7.34 23.82 6.72
CA HIS A 98 -6.17 23.76 5.84
C HIS A 98 -5.52 22.39 5.87
N SER A 99 -6.23 21.36 5.44
CA SER A 99 -5.70 20.01 5.35
C SER A 99 -5.31 19.68 3.92
N SER A 100 -4.20 18.98 3.78
CA SER A 100 -3.61 18.63 2.50
C SER A 100 -3.29 17.15 2.44
N VAL A 101 -3.12 16.64 1.24
CA VAL A 101 -2.63 15.29 0.99
C VAL A 101 -1.47 15.35 0.01
N ASP A 102 -0.39 14.68 0.36
CA ASP A 102 0.75 14.47 -0.52
C ASP A 102 0.83 12.99 -0.90
N VAL A 103 1.05 12.74 -2.18
CA VAL A 103 1.33 11.40 -2.71
C VAL A 103 2.73 11.40 -3.28
N ILE A 104 3.60 10.59 -2.69
CA ILE A 104 5.03 10.60 -2.97
C ILE A 104 5.44 9.23 -3.49
N HIS A 105 5.88 9.19 -4.74
CA HIS A 105 6.41 7.97 -5.35
C HIS A 105 7.87 7.78 -4.94
N VAL A 106 8.16 6.74 -4.17
CA VAL A 106 9.49 6.47 -3.59
C VAL A 106 10.00 5.10 -3.95
N LYS A 107 11.32 5.00 -4.04
CA LYS A 107 12.04 3.75 -4.25
C LYS A 107 13.31 3.74 -3.39
N GLY A 108 13.59 2.62 -2.76
CA GLY A 108 14.79 2.44 -1.96
C GLY A 108 14.75 1.19 -1.11
N GLU A 109 15.77 1.01 -0.28
CA GLU A 109 15.78 -0.09 0.68
C GLU A 109 14.69 0.10 1.74
N ALA A 110 14.05 -0.99 2.12
CA ALA A 110 12.92 -0.97 3.07
C ALA A 110 13.26 -0.26 4.38
N LYS A 111 14.48 -0.42 4.89
CA LYS A 111 14.93 0.28 6.11
C LYS A 111 14.92 1.80 5.98
N HIS A 112 15.26 2.33 4.81
CA HIS A 112 15.28 3.76 4.54
C HIS A 112 13.87 4.32 4.32
N VAL A 113 13.04 3.60 3.58
CA VAL A 113 11.62 3.96 3.40
C VAL A 113 10.88 3.92 4.73
N ARG A 114 11.15 2.91 5.56
CA ARG A 114 10.61 2.80 6.92
C ARG A 114 11.01 3.99 7.80
N ALA A 115 12.26 4.40 7.74
CA ALA A 115 12.74 5.55 8.50
C ALA A 115 12.00 6.84 8.13
N VAL A 116 11.77 7.07 6.84
CA VAL A 116 10.97 8.20 6.35
C VAL A 116 9.52 8.08 6.80
N PHE A 117 8.93 6.90 6.70
CA PHE A 117 7.56 6.62 7.16
C PHE A 117 7.39 6.94 8.66
N GLU A 118 8.31 6.47 9.50
CA GLU A 118 8.29 6.71 10.94
C GLU A 118 8.47 8.19 11.28
N GLN A 119 9.35 8.89 10.59
CA GLN A 119 9.53 10.33 10.77
C GLN A 119 8.26 11.11 10.44
N LEU A 120 7.62 10.77 9.31
CA LEU A 120 6.36 11.39 8.92
C LEU A 120 5.26 11.10 9.95
N GLN A 121 5.16 9.87 10.39
CA GLN A 121 4.16 9.44 11.38
C GLN A 121 4.30 10.19 12.71
N ASN A 122 5.52 10.51 13.11
CA ASN A 122 5.83 11.22 14.35
C ASN A 122 5.86 12.75 14.22
N THR A 123 5.59 13.29 13.05
CA THR A 123 5.49 14.73 12.82
C THR A 123 4.15 15.26 13.31
N SER A 124 4.17 16.32 14.13
CA SER A 124 2.98 16.82 14.84
C SER A 124 1.82 17.26 13.94
N ASN A 125 2.10 17.69 12.72
CA ASN A 125 1.08 18.19 11.78
C ASN A 125 0.57 17.09 10.83
N VAL A 126 1.06 15.87 10.96
CA VAL A 126 0.66 14.75 10.13
C VAL A 126 -0.46 13.98 10.82
N ASP A 127 -1.61 13.88 10.16
CA ASP A 127 -2.77 13.15 10.67
C ASP A 127 -2.68 11.66 10.38
N LYS A 128 -2.17 11.30 9.20
CA LYS A 128 -2.12 9.92 8.74
C LYS A 128 -1.07 9.72 7.67
N VAL A 129 -0.32 8.63 7.78
CA VAL A 129 0.63 8.18 6.76
C VAL A 129 0.31 6.74 6.39
N ASN A 130 0.26 6.46 5.10
CA ASN A 130 0.18 5.09 4.57
C ASN A 130 1.27 4.88 3.54
N PHE A 131 1.79 3.65 3.48
CA PHE A 131 2.65 3.21 2.40
C PHE A 131 1.95 2.12 1.60
N ILE A 132 1.84 2.33 0.29
CA ILE A 132 1.26 1.38 -0.64
C ILE A 132 2.38 0.89 -1.53
N SER A 133 2.77 -0.37 -1.32
CA SER A 133 3.84 -1.01 -2.09
C SER A 133 3.38 -1.30 -3.51
N ALA A 134 4.22 -0.97 -4.49
CA ALA A 134 3.99 -1.35 -5.87
C ALA A 134 4.07 -2.87 -6.02
N PRO A 135 3.20 -3.50 -6.85
CA PRO A 135 3.27 -4.94 -7.06
C PRO A 135 4.59 -5.34 -7.72
N MET A 136 5.22 -6.40 -7.21
CA MET A 136 6.36 -7.00 -7.88
C MET A 136 5.88 -7.72 -9.13
N ARG A 137 6.42 -7.33 -10.26
CA ARG A 137 6.24 -8.07 -11.50
C ARG A 137 7.56 -8.76 -11.81
N ASP A 138 7.46 -9.97 -12.33
CA ASP A 138 8.63 -10.65 -12.86
C ASP A 138 9.22 -9.81 -14.00
N ALA A 139 10.55 -9.81 -14.10
CA ALA A 139 11.30 -8.96 -15.03
C ALA A 139 10.91 -9.16 -16.52
N ASP A 140 10.15 -10.19 -16.81
CA ASP A 140 9.74 -10.57 -18.18
C ASP A 140 8.38 -9.97 -18.60
N CYS A 141 7.78 -9.15 -17.76
CA CYS A 141 6.50 -8.49 -18.06
C CYS A 141 6.74 -7.05 -18.58
N CYS A 142 7.30 -6.95 -19.75
CA CYS A 142 7.29 -5.70 -20.51
C CYS A 142 6.22 -5.72 -21.59
#